data_fca5c183423fcb89ed0569466f9ca766
#
_entry.id   fca5c183423fcb89ed0569466f9ca766
#
_cell.length_a   1.000
_cell.length_b   1.000
_cell.length_c   1.000
_cell.angle_alpha   90.00
_cell.angle_beta   90.00
_cell.angle_gamma   90.00
#
_symmetry.space_group_name_H-M   'P 1'
#
loop_
_entity.id
_entity.type
_entity.pdbx_description
1 polymer ?
#
loop_
_entity_poly.entity_id
_entity_poly.type
_entity_poly.pdbx_seq_one_letter_code
_entity_poly.pdbx_strand_id
1 'polypeptide(L)'
;ESSAASDVYKRQVMCRDWTWNVTLASLACGLIIDTLLMVNNYRDRDQDAKSGKKTIVVRWGANAGQQLYLFLGLAAAWLCLLFIPTGHIWAALLPQIYLLPHFMAWQRMVKINRGKELNSILGETSRNMLLFGVLLAFGLIL
;
A
#
# COMPACT_ATOMS: atom_id res chain seq x y z
N GLU A 1 34.96 16.41 19.69
CA GLU A 1 33.57 16.57 19.13
C GLU A 1 33.41 16.05 17.69
N SER A 2 34.48 15.98 16.89
CA SER A 2 34.38 15.46 15.51
C SER A 2 34.25 13.91 15.41
N SER A 3 34.64 13.17 16.45
CA SER A 3 34.63 11.70 16.48
C SER A 3 33.21 11.13 16.51
N ALA A 4 32.35 11.66 17.38
CA ALA A 4 30.98 11.15 17.54
C ALA A 4 30.11 11.37 16.29
N ALA A 5 30.23 12.54 15.64
CA ALA A 5 29.52 12.83 14.38
C ALA A 5 30.05 11.95 13.24
N SER A 6 31.36 11.68 13.20
CA SER A 6 31.97 10.77 12.22
C SER A 6 31.51 9.32 12.44
N ASP A 7 31.33 8.89 13.70
CA ASP A 7 30.87 7.55 14.02
C ASP A 7 29.37 7.35 13.73
N VAL A 8 28.55 8.38 13.92
CA VAL A 8 27.15 8.38 13.50
C VAL A 8 27.04 8.30 11.97
N TYR A 9 27.84 9.11 11.26
CA TYR A 9 27.88 9.07 9.80
C TYR A 9 28.41 7.74 9.25
N LYS A 10 29.46 7.18 9.87
CA LYS A 10 29.97 5.86 9.54
C LYS A 10 28.95 4.75 9.82
N ARG A 11 28.20 4.81 10.92
CA ARG A 11 27.11 3.87 11.19
C ARG A 11 26.00 3.96 10.13
N GLN A 12 25.60 5.15 9.69
CA GLN A 12 24.61 5.31 8.62
C GLN A 12 25.10 4.80 7.27
N VAL A 13 26.39 4.93 6.96
CA VAL A 13 26.99 4.45 5.70
C VAL A 13 27.38 2.98 5.77
N MET A 14 27.70 2.44 6.97
CA MET A 14 28.12 1.05 7.18
C MET A 14 26.98 0.11 7.54
N CYS A 15 25.76 0.58 7.85
CA CYS A 15 24.57 -0.26 7.85
C CYS A 15 24.18 -0.63 6.41
N ARG A 16 25.13 -1.21 5.67
CA ARG A 16 24.91 -1.94 4.43
C ARG A 16 24.26 -3.31 4.67
N ASP A 17 23.86 -3.58 5.90
CA ASP A 17 23.15 -4.81 6.20
C ASP A 17 21.72 -4.66 5.71
N TRP A 18 21.47 -5.30 4.58
CA TRP A 18 20.15 -5.54 4.05
C TRP A 18 19.32 -6.24 5.12
N THR A 19 18.51 -5.49 5.85
CA THR A 19 17.63 -6.07 6.84
C THR A 19 16.35 -6.55 6.16
N TRP A 20 16.01 -7.80 6.38
CA TRP A 20 14.81 -8.42 5.85
C TRP A 20 13.55 -7.62 6.20
N ASN A 21 13.50 -7.01 7.38
CA ASN A 21 12.40 -6.17 7.83
C ASN A 21 12.21 -4.92 6.94
N VAL A 22 13.29 -4.28 6.47
CA VAL A 22 13.20 -3.13 5.57
C VAL A 22 12.58 -3.54 4.23
N THR A 23 12.97 -4.69 3.72
CA THR A 23 12.39 -5.24 2.48
C THR A 23 10.91 -5.51 2.61
N LEU A 24 10.50 -6.20 3.69
CA LEU A 24 9.10 -6.51 3.96
C LEU A 24 8.27 -5.23 4.08
N ALA A 25 8.75 -4.24 4.85
CA ALA A 25 8.07 -2.96 5.00
C ALA A 25 7.96 -2.22 3.66
N SER A 26 9.04 -2.17 2.87
CA SER A 26 9.04 -1.50 1.56
C SER A 26 8.07 -2.16 0.57
N LEU A 27 8.05 -3.48 0.51
CA LEU A 27 7.13 -4.23 -0.35
C LEU A 27 5.67 -4.03 0.10
N ALA A 28 5.38 -4.10 1.40
CA ALA A 28 4.04 -3.87 1.92
C ALA A 28 3.55 -2.45 1.59
N CYS A 29 4.40 -1.44 1.82
CA CYS A 29 4.08 -0.05 1.47
C CYS A 29 3.89 0.13 -0.05
N GLY A 30 4.72 -0.52 -0.87
CA GLY A 30 4.59 -0.51 -2.33
C GLY A 30 3.23 -1.03 -2.79
N LEU A 31 2.80 -2.20 -2.29
CA LEU A 31 1.49 -2.77 -2.58
C LEU A 31 0.33 -1.84 -2.19
N ILE A 32 0.46 -1.15 -1.06
CA ILE A 32 -0.55 -0.18 -0.62
C ILE A 32 -0.58 1.05 -1.53
N ILE A 33 0.56 1.56 -1.97
CA ILE A 33 0.65 2.67 -2.94
C ILE A 33 -0.01 2.25 -4.26
N ASP A 34 0.20 1.02 -4.70
CA ASP A 34 -0.39 0.49 -5.93
C ASP A 34 -1.93 0.42 -5.86
N THR A 35 -2.55 0.34 -4.67
CA THR A 35 -4.01 0.45 -4.54
C THR A 35 -4.51 1.81 -5.03
N LEU A 36 -3.80 2.90 -4.74
CA LEU A 36 -4.17 4.24 -5.19
C LEU A 36 -4.03 4.37 -6.72
N LEU A 37 -2.92 3.83 -7.28
CA LEU A 37 -2.74 3.76 -8.73
C LEU A 37 -3.86 2.97 -9.40
N MET A 38 -4.31 1.88 -8.77
CA MET A 38 -5.40 1.05 -9.28
C MET A 38 -6.72 1.81 -9.32
N VAL A 39 -7.07 2.57 -8.27
CA VAL A 39 -8.29 3.41 -8.26
C VAL A 39 -8.21 4.50 -9.34
N ASN A 40 -7.06 5.13 -9.55
CA ASN A 40 -6.86 6.08 -10.63
C ASN A 40 -7.14 5.45 -12.01
N ASN A 41 -6.50 4.32 -12.30
CA ASN A 41 -6.69 3.61 -13.55
C ASN A 41 -8.14 3.13 -13.73
N TYR A 42 -8.79 2.75 -12.64
CA TYR A 42 -10.19 2.32 -12.66
C TYR A 42 -11.14 3.48 -12.97
N ARG A 43 -10.91 4.65 -12.37
CA ARG A 43 -11.70 5.87 -12.62
C ARG A 43 -11.55 6.35 -14.05
N ASP A 44 -10.33 6.39 -14.56
CA ASP A 44 -9.97 7.03 -15.81
C ASP A 44 -10.07 6.07 -17.03
N ARG A 45 -10.48 4.82 -16.82
CA ARG A 45 -10.45 3.74 -17.82
C ARG A 45 -11.09 4.08 -19.16
N ASP A 46 -12.21 4.83 -19.15
CA ASP A 46 -12.92 5.19 -20.39
C ASP A 46 -12.15 6.26 -21.19
N GLN A 47 -11.49 7.20 -20.49
CA GLN A 47 -10.63 8.22 -21.09
C GLN A 47 -9.29 7.62 -21.55
N ASP A 48 -8.69 6.75 -20.74
CA ASP A 48 -7.46 6.04 -21.06
C ASP A 48 -7.64 5.19 -22.33
N ALA A 49 -8.77 4.49 -22.47
CA ALA A 49 -9.08 3.72 -23.67
C ALA A 49 -9.17 4.60 -24.94
N LYS A 50 -9.81 5.78 -24.83
CA LYS A 50 -9.93 6.73 -25.95
C LYS A 50 -8.59 7.33 -26.35
N SER A 51 -7.68 7.55 -25.39
CA SER A 51 -6.33 8.08 -25.64
C SER A 51 -5.32 7.02 -26.08
N GLY A 52 -5.73 5.75 -26.18
CA GLY A 52 -4.86 4.63 -26.55
C GLY A 52 -3.95 4.13 -25.44
N LYS A 53 -4.14 4.60 -24.21
CA LYS A 53 -3.36 4.16 -23.04
C LYS A 53 -3.80 2.76 -22.61
N LYS A 54 -2.84 1.86 -22.49
CA LYS A 54 -3.07 0.42 -22.21
C LYS A 54 -2.85 0.10 -20.73
N THR A 55 -3.70 0.63 -19.85
CA THR A 55 -3.68 0.27 -18.43
C THR A 55 -4.22 -1.15 -18.22
N ILE A 56 -3.96 -1.74 -17.04
CA ILE A 56 -4.49 -3.07 -16.67
C ILE A 56 -6.02 -3.09 -16.79
N VAL A 57 -6.69 -2.02 -16.33
CA VAL A 57 -8.15 -1.93 -16.36
C VAL A 57 -8.69 -1.81 -17.79
N VAL A 58 -7.98 -1.10 -18.68
CA VAL A 58 -8.34 -1.00 -20.12
C VAL A 58 -8.18 -2.34 -20.82
N ARG A 59 -7.13 -3.11 -20.48
CA ARG A 59 -6.83 -4.40 -21.12
C ARG A 59 -7.70 -5.55 -20.62
N TRP A 60 -7.93 -5.63 -19.31
CA TRP A 60 -8.59 -6.77 -18.66
C TRP A 60 -9.97 -6.46 -18.10
N GLY A 61 -10.44 -5.21 -18.27
CA GLY A 61 -11.76 -4.79 -17.88
C GLY A 61 -11.89 -4.33 -16.43
N ALA A 62 -13.06 -3.76 -16.13
CA ALA A 62 -13.36 -3.16 -14.83
C ALA A 62 -13.29 -4.17 -13.67
N ASN A 63 -13.78 -5.41 -13.89
CA ASN A 63 -13.77 -6.45 -12.87
C ASN A 63 -12.34 -6.81 -12.45
N ALA A 64 -11.40 -6.88 -13.40
CA ALA A 64 -9.99 -7.15 -13.08
C ALA A 64 -9.39 -6.02 -12.22
N GLY A 65 -9.73 -4.75 -12.51
CA GLY A 65 -9.32 -3.62 -11.69
C GLY A 65 -9.86 -3.68 -10.26
N GLN A 66 -11.13 -4.06 -10.09
CA GLN A 66 -11.76 -4.23 -8.78
C GLN A 66 -11.09 -5.33 -7.97
N GLN A 67 -10.86 -6.49 -8.59
CA GLN A 67 -10.21 -7.63 -7.93
C GLN A 67 -8.76 -7.32 -7.57
N LEU A 68 -8.04 -6.66 -8.46
CA LEU A 68 -6.65 -6.30 -8.21
C LEU A 68 -6.52 -5.27 -7.08
N TYR A 69 -7.43 -4.29 -7.01
CA TYR A 69 -7.48 -3.35 -5.88
C TYR A 69 -7.62 -4.09 -4.55
N LEU A 70 -8.60 -5.01 -4.45
CA LEU A 70 -8.81 -5.82 -3.24
C LEU A 70 -7.60 -6.67 -2.91
N PHE A 71 -7.05 -7.36 -3.92
CA PHE A 71 -5.91 -8.26 -3.76
C PHE A 71 -4.65 -7.54 -3.26
N LEU A 72 -4.35 -6.34 -3.78
CA LEU A 72 -3.18 -5.56 -3.37
C LEU A 72 -3.21 -5.23 -1.87
N GLY A 73 -4.35 -4.80 -1.35
CA GLY A 73 -4.50 -4.52 0.09
C GLY A 73 -4.41 -5.78 0.96
N LEU A 74 -5.01 -6.88 0.52
CA LEU A 74 -4.90 -8.18 1.20
C LEU A 74 -3.45 -8.68 1.20
N ALA A 75 -2.77 -8.62 0.06
CA ALA A 75 -1.38 -9.05 -0.07
C ALA A 75 -0.44 -8.23 0.83
N ALA A 76 -0.64 -6.91 0.92
CA ALA A 76 0.13 -6.06 1.82
C ALA A 76 -0.05 -6.44 3.29
N ALA A 77 -1.29 -6.68 3.71
CA ALA A 77 -1.59 -7.10 5.08
C ALA A 77 -1.01 -8.49 5.37
N TRP A 78 -1.13 -9.44 4.44
CA TRP A 78 -0.53 -10.78 4.58
C TRP A 78 1.00 -10.72 4.64
N LEU A 79 1.62 -9.86 3.86
CA LEU A 79 3.07 -9.67 3.89
C LEU A 79 3.55 -9.20 5.27
N CYS A 80 2.74 -8.37 5.96
CA CYS A 80 3.06 -7.95 7.33
C CYS A 80 3.10 -9.12 8.34
N LEU A 81 2.40 -10.24 8.10
CA LEU A 81 2.48 -11.40 8.99
C LEU A 81 3.89 -12.01 9.02
N LEU A 82 4.71 -11.78 8.00
CA LEU A 82 6.09 -12.22 7.97
C LEU A 82 7.00 -11.47 8.96
N PHE A 83 6.50 -10.45 9.66
CA PHE A 83 7.19 -9.83 10.78
C PHE A 83 7.13 -10.67 12.07
N ILE A 84 6.22 -11.65 12.18
CA ILE A 84 6.12 -12.52 13.36
C ILE A 84 7.44 -13.26 13.65
N PRO A 85 8.04 -13.98 12.69
CA PRO A 85 9.29 -14.71 12.93
C PRO A 85 10.50 -13.79 13.17
N THR A 86 10.41 -12.50 12.86
CA THR A 86 11.48 -11.53 13.14
C THR A 86 11.34 -10.85 14.50
N GLY A 87 10.34 -11.23 15.29
CA GLY A 87 10.11 -10.71 16.64
C GLY A 87 9.22 -9.46 16.72
N HIS A 88 8.78 -8.91 15.59
CA HIS A 88 7.97 -7.68 15.54
C HIS A 88 6.47 -8.04 15.41
N ILE A 89 5.90 -8.61 16.47
CA ILE A 89 4.52 -9.09 16.46
C ILE A 89 3.50 -7.97 16.22
N TRP A 90 3.78 -6.75 16.72
CA TRP A 90 2.91 -5.60 16.52
C TRP A 90 2.94 -5.08 15.08
N ALA A 91 4.08 -5.18 14.40
CA ALA A 91 4.19 -4.86 12.97
C ALA A 91 3.39 -5.85 12.09
N ALA A 92 3.15 -7.05 12.59
CA ALA A 92 2.29 -8.02 11.91
C ALA A 92 0.80 -7.78 12.17
N LEU A 93 0.42 -7.44 13.41
CA LEU A 93 -0.99 -7.39 13.82
C LEU A 93 -1.65 -6.04 13.57
N LEU A 94 -0.99 -4.91 13.88
CA LEU A 94 -1.59 -3.59 13.74
C LEU A 94 -2.03 -3.25 12.31
N PRO A 95 -1.24 -3.55 11.25
CA PRO A 95 -1.67 -3.28 9.89
C PRO A 95 -2.92 -4.05 9.45
N GLN A 96 -3.30 -5.14 10.14
CA GLN A 96 -4.53 -5.88 9.81
C GLN A 96 -5.79 -5.02 10.01
N ILE A 97 -5.76 -4.02 10.90
CA ILE A 97 -6.86 -3.08 11.13
C ILE A 97 -7.22 -2.33 9.82
N TYR A 98 -6.22 -2.08 8.96
CA TYR A 98 -6.41 -1.46 7.65
C TYR A 98 -7.39 -2.23 6.75
N LEU A 99 -7.50 -3.54 6.90
CA LEU A 99 -8.36 -4.36 6.02
C LEU A 99 -9.81 -3.95 6.07
N LEU A 100 -10.30 -3.48 7.23
CA LEU A 100 -11.69 -3.07 7.38
C LEU A 100 -12.04 -1.86 6.47
N PRO A 101 -11.37 -0.70 6.60
CA PRO A 101 -11.65 0.45 5.72
C PRO A 101 -11.27 0.17 4.25
N HIS A 102 -10.28 -0.68 3.98
CA HIS A 102 -9.94 -1.10 2.62
C HIS A 102 -11.08 -1.87 1.95
N PHE A 103 -11.67 -2.85 2.64
CA PHE A 103 -12.82 -3.62 2.15
C PHE A 103 -14.06 -2.73 1.93
N MET A 104 -14.31 -1.79 2.83
CA MET A 104 -15.39 -0.81 2.67
C MET A 104 -15.19 0.07 1.43
N ALA A 105 -13.98 0.56 1.20
CA ALA A 105 -13.64 1.35 0.01
C ALA A 105 -13.82 0.51 -1.28
N TRP A 106 -13.40 -0.76 -1.26
CA TRP A 106 -13.62 -1.69 -2.37
C TRP A 106 -15.11 -1.88 -2.68
N GLN A 107 -15.96 -2.15 -1.68
CA GLN A 107 -17.40 -2.30 -1.87
C GLN A 107 -18.03 -1.06 -2.49
N ARG A 108 -17.63 0.12 -2.01
CA ARG A 108 -18.12 1.41 -2.55
C ARG A 108 -17.64 1.62 -3.98
N MET A 109 -16.36 1.31 -4.29
CA MET A 109 -15.82 1.37 -5.64
C MET A 109 -16.61 0.49 -6.62
N VAL A 110 -16.93 -0.75 -6.21
CA VAL A 110 -17.76 -1.66 -7.00
C VAL A 110 -19.15 -1.11 -7.23
N LYS A 111 -19.79 -0.54 -6.19
CA LYS A 111 -21.14 0.02 -6.24
C LYS A 111 -21.21 1.27 -7.14
N ILE A 112 -20.27 2.18 -7.03
CA ILE A 112 -20.20 3.41 -7.82
C ILE A 112 -19.92 3.07 -9.30
N ASN A 113 -19.01 2.16 -9.55
CA ASN A 113 -18.57 1.65 -10.85
C ASN A 113 -18.02 2.70 -11.82
N ARG A 114 -18.69 3.86 -12.02
CA ARG A 114 -18.30 4.90 -12.99
C ARG A 114 -18.61 6.30 -12.46
N GLY A 115 -17.88 7.29 -13.00
CA GLY A 115 -18.20 8.70 -12.81
C GLY A 115 -17.34 9.42 -11.78
N LYS A 116 -17.65 10.69 -11.57
CA LYS A 116 -16.89 11.60 -10.70
C LYS A 116 -16.90 11.20 -9.22
N GLU A 117 -17.89 10.41 -8.80
CA GLU A 117 -18.01 9.92 -7.43
C GLU A 117 -16.84 9.01 -7.04
N LEU A 118 -16.13 8.40 -8.01
CA LEU A 118 -14.90 7.65 -7.77
C LEU A 118 -13.77 8.52 -7.20
N ASN A 119 -13.84 9.85 -7.27
CA ASN A 119 -12.90 10.73 -6.60
C ASN A 119 -12.96 10.60 -5.07
N SER A 120 -14.13 10.27 -4.52
CA SER A 120 -14.26 9.99 -3.08
C SER A 120 -13.47 8.76 -2.67
N ILE A 121 -13.45 7.74 -3.54
CA ILE A 121 -12.68 6.49 -3.30
C ILE A 121 -11.16 6.76 -3.33
N LEU A 122 -10.69 7.68 -4.18
CA LEU A 122 -9.29 8.12 -4.14
C LEU A 122 -8.94 8.74 -2.78
N GLY A 123 -9.78 9.63 -2.26
CA GLY A 123 -9.57 10.24 -0.96
C GLY A 123 -9.61 9.21 0.18
N GLU A 124 -10.53 8.25 0.13
CA GLU A 124 -10.60 7.15 1.10
C GLU A 124 -9.36 6.25 1.02
N THR A 125 -8.95 5.87 -0.19
CA THR A 125 -7.75 5.05 -0.39
C THR A 125 -6.49 5.75 0.12
N SER A 126 -6.36 7.07 -0.11
CA SER A 126 -5.23 7.85 0.41
C SER A 126 -5.20 7.88 1.94
N ARG A 127 -6.36 8.05 2.60
CA ARG A 127 -6.46 7.97 4.07
C ARG A 127 -6.14 6.58 4.60
N ASN A 128 -6.63 5.55 3.93
CA ASN A 128 -6.34 4.16 4.28
C ASN A 128 -4.86 3.82 4.13
N MET A 129 -4.21 4.37 3.09
CA MET A 129 -2.77 4.26 2.88
C MET A 129 -1.97 4.91 4.03
N LEU A 130 -2.37 6.11 4.46
CA LEU A 130 -1.77 6.77 5.62
C LEU A 130 -1.97 5.96 6.90
N LEU A 131 -3.19 5.46 7.14
CA LEU A 131 -3.50 4.60 8.28
C LEU A 131 -2.60 3.37 8.32
N PHE A 132 -2.45 2.66 7.19
CA PHE A 132 -1.58 1.50 7.09
C PHE A 132 -0.13 1.85 7.45
N GLY A 133 0.42 2.93 6.87
CA GLY A 133 1.80 3.36 7.14
C GLY A 133 2.02 3.71 8.61
N VAL A 134 1.08 4.41 9.23
CA VAL A 134 1.14 4.74 10.67
C VAL A 134 1.10 3.48 11.53
N LEU A 135 0.17 2.56 11.26
CA LEU A 135 0.04 1.30 12.00
C LEU A 135 1.29 0.43 11.88
N LEU A 136 1.86 0.34 10.67
CA LEU A 136 3.11 -0.40 10.44
C LEU A 136 4.28 0.24 11.18
N ALA A 137 4.42 1.57 11.10
CA ALA A 137 5.49 2.30 11.77
C ALA A 137 5.42 2.11 13.30
N PHE A 138 4.24 2.27 13.91
CA PHE A 138 4.05 1.99 15.33
C PHE A 138 4.36 0.54 15.68
N GLY A 139 3.92 -0.40 14.85
CA GLY A 139 4.20 -1.82 15.08
C GLY A 139 5.68 -2.19 15.02
N LEU A 140 6.48 -1.46 14.25
CA LEU A 140 7.93 -1.67 14.17
C LEU A 140 8.70 -1.03 15.35
N ILE A 141 8.11 -0.03 16.01
CA ILE A 141 8.72 0.64 17.18
C ILE A 141 8.43 -0.12 18.48
N LEU A 142 7.27 -0.78 18.59
CA LEU A 142 6.82 -1.56 19.75
C LEU A 142 7.47 -2.95 19.79
#